data_97eac85a3e720f348e1f8f3e7ab8d3fd
#
_entry.id   97eac85a3e720f348e1f8f3e7ab8d3fd
#
_cell.length_a   1.000
_cell.length_b   1.000
_cell.length_c   1.000
_cell.angle_alpha   90.00
_cell.angle_beta   90.00
_cell.angle_gamma   90.00
#
_symmetry.space_group_name_H-M   'P 1'
#
loop_
_entity.id
_entity.type
_entity.pdbx_description
1 polymer ?
#
loop_
_entity_poly.entity_id
_entity_poly.type
_entity_poly.pdbx_seq_one_letter_code
_entity_poly.pdbx_strand_id
1 'polypeptide(L)'
;RAIESGAHSYASYGREYGSMTHWEKDSEGNLVGSIEIPMAVGLVGGAVRIHPGAQANVALLGLRTANDLAKVMAAAGLAQNLGALRALATVGIQAGHMKLHLMNMVAAAGAEGSEVEAVAKIVRESGDRITMAAVEDALASIRGD
;
A
#
# COMPACT_ATOMS: atom_id res chain seq x y z
N ARG A 1 9.38 -6.49 13.78
CA ARG A 1 8.55 -7.28 14.72
C ARG A 1 8.23 -6.50 16.00
N ALA A 2 9.21 -5.81 16.65
CA ALA A 2 8.95 -5.07 17.89
C ALA A 2 7.90 -3.96 17.70
N ILE A 3 7.93 -3.24 16.60
CA ILE A 3 6.94 -2.20 16.26
C ILE A 3 5.56 -2.82 16.06
N GLU A 4 5.48 -3.89 15.29
CA GLU A 4 4.22 -4.62 15.04
C GLU A 4 3.60 -5.15 16.33
N SER A 5 4.39 -5.85 17.14
CA SER A 5 3.96 -6.36 18.45
C SER A 5 3.51 -5.24 19.39
N GLY A 6 4.27 -4.13 19.45
CA GLY A 6 3.91 -2.95 20.22
C GLY A 6 2.60 -2.32 19.76
N ALA A 7 2.40 -2.20 18.44
CA ALA A 7 1.18 -1.65 17.86
C ALA A 7 -0.05 -2.50 18.21
N HIS A 8 0.03 -3.82 18.05
CA HIS A 8 -1.07 -4.73 18.41
C HIS A 8 -1.39 -4.68 19.90
N SER A 9 -0.37 -4.68 20.76
CA SER A 9 -0.57 -4.56 22.21
C SER A 9 -1.21 -3.23 22.57
N TYR A 10 -0.81 -2.13 21.94
CA TYR A 10 -1.35 -0.81 22.20
C TYR A 10 -2.79 -0.65 21.71
N ALA A 11 -3.12 -1.26 20.56
CA ALA A 11 -4.47 -1.24 20.00
C ALA A 11 -5.53 -1.86 20.93
N SER A 12 -5.12 -2.75 21.85
CA SER A 12 -5.97 -3.42 22.84
C SER A 12 -5.71 -2.98 24.28
N TYR A 13 -4.79 -2.02 24.52
CA TYR A 13 -4.40 -1.63 25.87
C TYR A 13 -5.55 -0.91 26.61
N GLY A 14 -6.10 -1.56 27.63
CA GLY A 14 -7.18 -1.00 28.47
C GLY A 14 -8.53 -0.79 27.77
N ARG A 15 -8.71 -1.37 26.58
CA ARG A 15 -9.93 -1.27 25.75
C ARG A 15 -10.06 -2.49 24.83
N GLU A 16 -11.21 -2.61 24.15
CA GLU A 16 -11.32 -3.54 23.01
C GLU A 16 -10.35 -3.16 21.90
N TYR A 17 -9.92 -4.16 21.13
CA TYR A 17 -9.02 -3.96 19.99
C TYR A 17 -9.65 -2.98 18.99
N GLY A 18 -8.96 -1.89 18.72
CA GLY A 18 -9.49 -0.82 17.87
C GLY A 18 -8.46 -0.07 17.06
N SER A 19 -8.94 0.89 16.28
CA SER A 19 -8.09 1.76 15.47
C SER A 19 -7.18 2.62 16.35
N MET A 20 -5.94 2.80 15.89
CA MET A 20 -4.98 3.76 16.45
C MET A 20 -5.00 5.10 15.72
N THR A 21 -5.77 5.19 14.62
CA THR A 21 -5.95 6.43 13.87
C THR A 21 -7.29 7.04 14.19
N HIS A 22 -7.34 8.36 14.24
CA HIS A 22 -8.55 9.15 14.36
C HIS A 22 -8.59 10.18 13.23
N TRP A 23 -9.77 10.34 12.63
CA TRP A 23 -10.01 11.28 11.52
C TRP A 23 -11.22 12.12 11.84
N GLU A 24 -11.08 13.42 11.71
CA GLU A 24 -12.14 14.39 11.96
C GLU A 24 -12.11 15.54 10.94
N LYS A 25 -13.21 16.26 10.86
CA LYS A 25 -13.31 17.49 10.09
C LYS A 25 -13.20 18.66 11.07
N ASP A 26 -12.26 19.57 10.81
CA ASP A 26 -12.11 20.78 11.61
C ASP A 26 -13.19 21.84 11.29
N SER A 27 -13.15 22.94 12.03
CA SER A 27 -14.08 24.06 11.86
C SER A 27 -13.96 24.77 10.51
N GLU A 28 -12.84 24.62 9.82
CA GLU A 28 -12.57 25.20 8.50
C GLU A 28 -12.93 24.24 7.37
N GLY A 29 -13.31 23.01 7.68
CA GLY A 29 -13.68 22.00 6.72
C GLY A 29 -12.53 21.12 6.22
N ASN A 30 -11.34 21.24 6.84
CA ASN A 30 -10.19 20.41 6.50
C ASN A 30 -10.31 19.03 7.17
N LEU A 31 -9.74 18.00 6.52
CA LEU A 31 -9.60 16.69 7.10
C LEU A 31 -8.36 16.64 7.99
N VAL A 32 -8.56 16.37 9.27
CA VAL A 32 -7.48 16.23 10.27
C VAL A 32 -7.36 14.79 10.69
N GLY A 33 -6.17 14.24 10.58
CA GLY A 33 -5.85 12.88 11.02
C GLY A 33 -4.83 12.87 12.14
N SER A 34 -5.01 11.99 13.11
CA SER A 34 -4.04 11.73 14.16
C SER A 34 -3.77 10.25 14.31
N ILE A 35 -2.56 9.92 14.75
CA ILE A 35 -2.14 8.56 15.08
C ILE A 35 -1.32 8.60 16.36
N GLU A 36 -1.59 7.65 17.24
CA GLU A 36 -0.76 7.39 18.41
C GLU A 36 -0.33 5.92 18.41
N ILE A 37 0.97 5.69 18.36
CA ILE A 37 1.53 4.34 18.21
C ILE A 37 2.89 4.25 18.92
N PRO A 38 3.14 3.19 19.72
CA PRO A 38 4.47 2.93 20.27
C PRO A 38 5.45 2.57 19.15
N MET A 39 6.61 3.25 19.15
CA MET A 39 7.58 3.14 18.07
C MET A 39 8.98 2.80 18.60
N ALA A 40 9.29 1.50 18.65
CA ALA A 40 10.58 1.00 19.08
C ALA A 40 11.61 1.09 17.92
N VAL A 41 12.07 2.30 17.61
CA VAL A 41 13.04 2.58 16.54
C VAL A 41 14.26 3.30 17.07
N GLY A 42 15.36 3.27 16.31
CA GLY A 42 16.60 3.96 16.65
C GLY A 42 17.39 4.35 15.40
N LEU A 43 18.28 5.35 15.55
CA LEU A 43 19.20 5.82 14.52
C LEU A 43 20.62 5.27 14.68
N VAL A 44 20.91 4.61 15.80
CA VAL A 44 22.26 4.14 16.13
C VAL A 44 22.38 2.64 15.84
N GLY A 45 23.33 2.29 14.99
CA GLY A 45 23.62 0.90 14.65
C GLY A 45 22.72 0.32 13.56
N GLY A 46 22.73 -1.00 13.38
CA GLY A 46 21.91 -1.74 12.43
C GLY A 46 22.04 -1.25 10.99
N ALA A 47 20.94 -1.32 10.26
CA ALA A 47 20.88 -0.95 8.84
C ALA A 47 21.25 0.52 8.58
N VAL A 48 20.91 1.44 9.48
CA VAL A 48 21.26 2.87 9.35
C VAL A 48 22.76 3.09 9.26
N ARG A 49 23.56 2.26 9.92
CA ARG A 49 25.01 2.38 9.93
C ARG A 49 25.69 1.80 8.68
N ILE A 50 25.11 0.77 8.08
CA ILE A 50 25.77 -0.03 7.04
C ILE A 50 25.11 0.15 5.66
N HIS A 51 23.83 0.46 5.58
CA HIS A 51 23.11 0.53 4.31
C HIS A 51 23.16 1.96 3.75
N PRO A 52 23.80 2.20 2.58
CA PRO A 52 23.95 3.55 2.02
C PRO A 52 22.61 4.28 1.79
N GLY A 53 21.59 3.56 1.33
CA GLY A 53 20.26 4.14 1.14
C GLY A 53 19.61 4.59 2.46
N ALA A 54 19.80 3.85 3.56
CA ALA A 54 19.30 4.27 4.87
C ALA A 54 20.04 5.53 5.36
N GLN A 55 21.34 5.59 5.18
CA GLN A 55 22.14 6.78 5.52
C GLN A 55 21.72 8.01 4.71
N ALA A 56 21.53 7.85 3.40
CA ALA A 56 21.07 8.92 2.52
C ALA A 56 19.68 9.42 2.94
N ASN A 57 18.73 8.54 3.26
CA ASN A 57 17.40 8.91 3.71
C ASN A 57 17.41 9.63 5.06
N VAL A 58 18.21 9.17 6.03
CA VAL A 58 18.38 9.86 7.33
C VAL A 58 18.94 11.26 7.13
N ALA A 59 19.95 11.42 6.25
CA ALA A 59 20.54 12.71 5.93
C ALA A 59 19.54 13.62 5.20
N LEU A 60 18.82 13.11 4.20
CA LEU A 60 17.83 13.85 3.44
C LEU A 60 16.68 14.38 4.32
N LEU A 61 16.22 13.55 5.26
CA LEU A 61 15.16 13.91 6.19
C LEU A 61 15.64 14.74 7.39
N GLY A 62 16.95 14.95 7.53
CA GLY A 62 17.53 15.70 8.64
C GLY A 62 17.30 15.09 10.02
N LEU A 63 17.15 13.76 10.10
CA LEU A 63 16.81 13.07 11.34
C LEU A 63 18.01 13.08 12.29
N ARG A 64 17.79 13.52 13.54
CA ARG A 64 18.81 13.63 14.57
C ARG A 64 18.58 12.70 15.75
N THR A 65 17.33 12.36 16.03
CA THR A 65 16.93 11.55 17.16
C THR A 65 16.05 10.38 16.75
N ALA A 66 15.98 9.34 17.59
CA ALA A 66 15.03 8.24 17.40
C ALA A 66 13.59 8.74 17.36
N ASN A 67 13.28 9.80 18.12
CA ASN A 67 11.96 10.42 18.11
C ASN A 67 11.61 11.10 16.77
N ASP A 68 12.58 11.72 16.11
CA ASP A 68 12.37 12.29 14.78
C ASP A 68 12.02 11.18 13.78
N LEU A 69 12.78 10.09 13.81
CA LEU A 69 12.49 8.91 12.98
C LEU A 69 11.10 8.34 13.29
N ALA A 70 10.73 8.20 14.56
CA ALA A 70 9.43 7.71 14.98
C ALA A 70 8.29 8.58 14.45
N LYS A 71 8.42 9.90 14.52
CA LYS A 71 7.43 10.85 13.97
C LYS A 71 7.27 10.71 12.45
N VAL A 72 8.36 10.60 11.71
CA VAL A 72 8.33 10.43 10.25
C VAL A 72 7.66 9.10 9.89
N MET A 73 7.97 8.02 10.60
CA MET A 73 7.34 6.71 10.38
C MET A 73 5.84 6.74 10.71
N ALA A 74 5.45 7.38 11.81
CA ALA A 74 4.04 7.54 12.18
C ALA A 74 3.27 8.37 11.14
N ALA A 75 3.85 9.47 10.67
CA ALA A 75 3.27 10.31 9.63
C ALA A 75 3.09 9.56 8.30
N ALA A 76 4.09 8.77 7.89
CA ALA A 76 3.99 7.92 6.71
C ALA A 76 2.89 6.85 6.87
N GLY A 77 2.78 6.23 8.05
CA GLY A 77 1.71 5.29 8.37
C GLY A 77 0.32 5.93 8.33
N LEU A 78 0.18 7.15 8.84
CA LEU A 78 -1.07 7.90 8.80
C LEU A 78 -1.47 8.25 7.35
N ALA A 79 -0.52 8.70 6.53
CA ALA A 79 -0.75 8.99 5.12
C ALA A 79 -1.17 7.74 4.33
N GLN A 80 -0.53 6.59 4.60
CA GLN A 80 -0.90 5.31 4.01
C GLN A 80 -2.30 4.84 4.44
N ASN A 81 -2.64 5.01 5.71
CA ASN A 81 -3.98 4.74 6.23
C ASN A 81 -5.04 5.59 5.51
N LEU A 82 -4.79 6.90 5.33
CA LEU A 82 -5.68 7.77 4.55
C LEU A 82 -5.88 7.25 3.13
N GLY A 83 -4.80 6.83 2.46
CA GLY A 83 -4.86 6.25 1.12
C GLY A 83 -5.76 5.01 1.06
N ALA A 84 -5.64 4.11 2.03
CA ALA A 84 -6.46 2.91 2.15
C ALA A 84 -7.94 3.25 2.43
N LEU A 85 -8.22 4.15 3.36
CA LEU A 85 -9.58 4.60 3.68
C LEU A 85 -10.25 5.28 2.47
N ARG A 86 -9.50 6.12 1.75
CA ARG A 86 -9.98 6.73 0.51
C ARG A 86 -10.34 5.68 -0.54
N ALA A 87 -9.49 4.68 -0.74
CA ALA A 87 -9.75 3.60 -1.68
C ALA A 87 -10.99 2.81 -1.30
N LEU A 88 -11.15 2.47 -0.01
CA LEU A 88 -12.34 1.77 0.50
C LEU A 88 -13.62 2.59 0.32
N ALA A 89 -13.57 3.90 0.55
CA ALA A 89 -14.71 4.79 0.43
C ALA A 89 -15.10 5.12 -1.03
N THR A 90 -14.25 4.80 -2.02
CA THR A 90 -14.46 5.14 -3.43
C THR A 90 -14.50 3.89 -4.31
N VAL A 91 -13.41 3.59 -5.00
CA VAL A 91 -13.32 2.50 -5.99
C VAL A 91 -13.16 1.10 -5.38
N GLY A 92 -12.87 1.01 -4.10
CA GLY A 92 -12.50 -0.21 -3.41
C GLY A 92 -11.05 -0.64 -3.66
N ILE A 93 -10.47 -1.33 -2.68
CA ILE A 93 -9.07 -1.79 -2.77
C ILE A 93 -8.92 -2.87 -3.85
N GLN A 94 -9.93 -3.73 -3.98
CA GLN A 94 -9.90 -4.83 -4.96
C GLN A 94 -9.79 -4.36 -6.41
N ALA A 95 -10.45 -3.26 -6.79
CA ALA A 95 -10.40 -2.77 -8.16
C ALA A 95 -8.97 -2.44 -8.64
N GLY A 96 -8.17 -1.80 -7.79
CA GLY A 96 -6.75 -1.53 -8.08
C GLY A 96 -5.90 -2.79 -8.15
N HIS A 97 -6.09 -3.72 -7.21
CA HIS A 97 -5.38 -5.00 -7.17
C HIS A 97 -5.74 -5.90 -8.36
N MET A 98 -7.03 -5.95 -8.73
CA MET A 98 -7.48 -6.74 -9.87
C MET A 98 -6.92 -6.23 -11.19
N LYS A 99 -6.82 -4.92 -11.37
CA LYS A 99 -6.16 -4.34 -12.55
C LYS A 99 -4.70 -4.76 -12.66
N LEU A 100 -3.95 -4.65 -11.56
CA LEU A 100 -2.53 -5.05 -11.54
C LEU A 100 -2.37 -6.56 -11.71
N HIS A 101 -3.24 -7.36 -11.08
CA HIS A 101 -3.24 -8.81 -11.21
C HIS A 101 -3.51 -9.24 -12.66
N LEU A 102 -4.50 -8.64 -13.33
CA LEU A 102 -4.78 -8.90 -14.74
C LEU A 102 -3.57 -8.59 -15.62
N MET A 103 -2.90 -7.46 -15.44
CA MET A 103 -1.70 -7.12 -16.23
C MET A 103 -0.57 -8.13 -16.04
N ASN A 104 -0.38 -8.63 -14.80
CA ASN A 104 0.61 -9.69 -14.54
C ASN A 104 0.23 -11.01 -15.21
N MET A 105 -1.07 -11.37 -15.23
CA MET A 105 -1.55 -12.58 -15.90
C MET A 105 -1.39 -12.47 -17.43
N VAL A 106 -1.70 -11.32 -18.02
CA VAL A 106 -1.52 -11.03 -19.45
C VAL A 106 -0.05 -11.15 -19.85
N ALA A 107 0.85 -10.59 -19.05
CA ALA A 107 2.29 -10.76 -19.28
C ALA A 107 2.75 -12.21 -19.12
N ALA A 108 2.23 -12.94 -18.14
CA ALA A 108 2.55 -14.36 -17.91
C ALA A 108 2.02 -15.27 -19.04
N ALA A 109 0.91 -14.91 -19.68
CA ALA A 109 0.37 -15.59 -20.85
C ALA A 109 1.19 -15.33 -22.14
N GLY A 110 2.19 -14.46 -22.08
CA GLY A 110 3.08 -14.16 -23.21
C GLY A 110 2.52 -13.17 -24.22
N ALA A 111 1.61 -12.28 -23.78
CA ALA A 111 1.16 -11.16 -24.61
C ALA A 111 2.25 -10.09 -24.72
N GLU A 112 2.48 -9.56 -25.92
CA GLU A 112 3.52 -8.57 -26.20
C GLU A 112 2.96 -7.32 -26.90
N GLY A 113 3.60 -6.19 -26.67
CA GLY A 113 3.31 -4.93 -27.36
C GLY A 113 1.84 -4.50 -27.22
N SER A 114 1.12 -4.37 -28.35
CA SER A 114 -0.28 -3.96 -28.40
C SER A 114 -1.27 -5.04 -27.93
N GLU A 115 -0.87 -6.31 -27.88
CA GLU A 115 -1.69 -7.42 -27.38
C GLU A 115 -2.03 -7.22 -25.90
N VAL A 116 -1.09 -6.69 -25.11
CA VAL A 116 -1.24 -6.52 -23.66
C VAL A 116 -2.49 -5.72 -23.31
N GLU A 117 -2.68 -4.58 -23.93
CA GLU A 117 -3.83 -3.71 -23.68
C GLU A 117 -5.12 -4.30 -24.28
N ALA A 118 -5.04 -4.94 -25.44
CA ALA A 118 -6.18 -5.56 -26.12
C ALA A 118 -6.73 -6.74 -25.30
N VAL A 119 -5.88 -7.67 -24.85
CA VAL A 119 -6.26 -8.79 -23.98
C VAL A 119 -6.87 -8.28 -22.67
N ALA A 120 -6.18 -7.32 -22.02
CA ALA A 120 -6.67 -6.76 -20.76
C ALA A 120 -8.03 -6.06 -20.92
N LYS A 121 -8.31 -5.48 -22.08
CA LYS A 121 -9.61 -4.88 -22.39
C LYS A 121 -10.69 -5.95 -22.52
N ILE A 122 -10.47 -6.99 -23.33
CA ILE A 122 -11.41 -8.09 -23.55
C ILE A 122 -11.79 -8.73 -22.20
N VAL A 123 -10.82 -9.10 -21.40
CA VAL A 123 -11.05 -9.75 -20.09
C VAL A 123 -11.78 -8.85 -19.11
N ARG A 124 -11.57 -7.52 -19.15
CA ARG A 124 -12.32 -6.57 -18.30
C ARG A 124 -13.77 -6.40 -18.76
N GLU A 125 -14.00 -6.37 -20.06
CA GLU A 125 -15.31 -6.14 -20.66
C GLU A 125 -16.21 -7.38 -20.64
N SER A 126 -15.65 -8.59 -20.51
CA SER A 126 -16.42 -9.83 -20.36
C SER A 126 -17.28 -9.84 -19.09
N GLY A 127 -16.88 -9.11 -18.05
CA GLY A 127 -17.57 -9.10 -16.76
C GLY A 127 -17.39 -10.38 -15.95
N ASP A 128 -16.67 -11.36 -16.47
CA ASP A 128 -16.40 -12.63 -15.84
C ASP A 128 -15.27 -12.55 -14.82
N ARG A 129 -15.11 -13.63 -14.05
CA ARG A 129 -14.00 -13.73 -13.10
C ARG A 129 -12.68 -13.78 -13.86
N ILE A 130 -11.74 -12.89 -13.50
CA ILE A 130 -10.40 -12.87 -14.08
C ILE A 130 -9.66 -14.16 -13.71
N THR A 131 -9.38 -14.98 -14.72
CA THR A 131 -8.64 -16.25 -14.61
C THR A 131 -7.58 -16.33 -15.69
N MET A 132 -6.57 -17.19 -15.50
CA MET A 132 -5.55 -17.41 -16.54
C MET A 132 -6.17 -17.94 -17.84
N ALA A 133 -7.11 -18.89 -17.75
CA ALA A 133 -7.82 -19.41 -18.90
C ALA A 133 -8.52 -18.29 -19.72
N ALA A 134 -9.22 -17.37 -19.05
CA ALA A 134 -9.87 -16.24 -19.73
C ALA A 134 -8.85 -15.32 -20.43
N VAL A 135 -7.65 -15.18 -19.89
CA VAL A 135 -6.57 -14.41 -20.49
C VAL A 135 -5.98 -15.14 -21.71
N GLU A 136 -5.76 -16.44 -21.60
CA GLU A 136 -5.26 -17.29 -22.68
C GLU A 136 -6.25 -17.36 -23.85
N ASP A 137 -7.56 -17.55 -23.56
CA ASP A 137 -8.63 -17.52 -24.55
C ASP A 137 -8.70 -16.17 -25.27
N ALA A 138 -8.61 -15.07 -24.53
CA ALA A 138 -8.60 -13.73 -25.10
C ALA A 138 -7.36 -13.49 -25.99
N LEU A 139 -6.20 -13.99 -25.58
CA LEU A 139 -4.96 -13.88 -26.37
C LEU A 139 -5.05 -14.72 -27.65
N ALA A 140 -5.53 -15.96 -27.56
CA ALA A 140 -5.76 -16.81 -28.73
C ALA A 140 -6.74 -16.15 -29.73
N SER A 141 -7.81 -15.59 -29.23
CA SER A 141 -8.80 -14.85 -30.06
C SER A 141 -8.18 -13.66 -30.82
N ILE A 142 -7.20 -12.97 -30.23
CA ILE A 142 -6.50 -11.87 -30.90
C ILE A 142 -5.52 -12.39 -31.97
N ARG A 143 -4.87 -13.52 -31.70
CA ARG A 143 -3.91 -14.13 -32.60
C ARG A 143 -4.53 -14.92 -33.76
N GLY A 144 -5.83 -15.23 -33.65
CA GLY A 144 -6.56 -15.99 -34.66
C GLY A 144 -6.33 -17.50 -34.62
N ASP A 145 -5.94 -17.98 -33.43
CA ASP A 145 -5.72 -19.42 -33.15
C ASP A 145 -7.00 -20.09 -32.66
#